data_38a896c7fb8f2f63944d3ce3bff07c06
#
_entry.id   38a896c7fb8f2f63944d3ce3bff07c06
#
_cell.length_a   1.000
_cell.length_b   1.000
_cell.length_c   1.000
_cell.angle_alpha   90.00
_cell.angle_beta   90.00
_cell.angle_gamma   90.00
#
_symmetry.space_group_name_H-M   'P 1'
#
loop_
_entity.id
_entity.type
_entity.pdbx_description
1 polymer ?
#
loop_
_entity_poly.entity_id
_entity_poly.type
_entity_poly.pdbx_seq_one_letter_code
_entity_poly.pdbx_strand_id
1 'polypeptide(L)'
;VLKELYSARLYYNLGNYFGNNSESSVITAQNALKDYPYTDYREELSILILRARHEMAIYSVEDKKMDRYRETVDEYYAFKNEFPESKYLKEAEKIFNESQKVIKD
;
A
#
# COMPACT_ATOMS: atom_id res chain seq x y z
N VAL A 1 1.91 18.05 5.66
CA VAL A 1 2.02 16.74 4.98
C VAL A 1 3.13 15.87 5.58
N LEU A 2 4.19 16.46 6.09
CA LEU A 2 5.29 15.69 6.72
C LEU A 2 4.81 14.91 7.94
N LYS A 3 3.92 15.50 8.74
CA LYS A 3 3.37 14.82 9.90
C LYS A 3 2.63 13.54 9.50
N GLU A 4 1.79 13.64 8.48
CA GLU A 4 1.04 12.50 7.96
C GLU A 4 1.95 11.45 7.33
N LEU A 5 2.98 11.90 6.61
CA LEU A 5 3.97 10.99 6.02
C LEU A 5 4.70 10.20 7.11
N TYR A 6 5.17 10.88 8.16
CA TYR A 6 5.85 10.22 9.26
C TYR A 6 4.92 9.25 9.98
N SER A 7 3.65 9.63 10.17
CA SER A 7 2.66 8.74 10.79
C SER A 7 2.41 7.51 9.93
N ALA A 8 2.25 7.68 8.62
CA ALA A 8 2.03 6.56 7.71
C ALA A 8 3.23 5.60 7.70
N ARG A 9 4.45 6.14 7.69
CA ARG A 9 5.67 5.33 7.78
C ARG A 9 5.72 4.54 9.08
N LEU A 10 5.40 5.20 10.20
CA LEU A 10 5.42 4.56 11.50
C LEU A 10 4.43 3.42 11.57
N TYR A 11 3.18 3.64 11.14
CA TYR A 11 2.17 2.60 11.12
C TYR A 11 2.59 1.42 10.24
N TYR A 12 3.15 1.69 9.08
CA TYR A 12 3.62 0.63 8.21
C TYR A 12 4.74 -0.18 8.88
N ASN A 13 5.69 0.50 9.52
CA ASN A 13 6.81 -0.17 10.18
C ASN A 13 6.38 -1.01 11.38
N LEU A 14 5.32 -0.60 12.08
CA LEU A 14 4.74 -1.39 13.17
C LEU A 14 4.02 -2.63 12.64
N GLY A 15 3.47 -2.53 11.44
CA GLY A 15 2.78 -3.65 10.78
C GLY A 15 1.58 -4.15 11.59
N ASN A 16 1.36 -5.46 11.55
CA ASN A 16 0.25 -6.08 12.27
C ASN A 16 0.64 -6.65 13.64
N TYR A 17 1.84 -6.32 14.10
CA TYR A 17 2.37 -6.86 15.35
C TYR A 17 1.54 -6.43 16.56
N PHE A 18 1.08 -5.17 16.58
CA PHE A 18 0.29 -4.61 17.68
C PHE A 18 -1.05 -4.07 17.17
N GLY A 19 -1.78 -4.84 16.34
CA GLY A 19 -3.09 -4.44 15.85
C GLY A 19 -3.09 -4.12 14.37
N ASN A 20 -4.05 -3.31 13.92
CA ASN A 20 -4.28 -3.01 12.51
C ASN A 20 -3.47 -1.81 12.02
N ASN A 21 -2.16 -1.82 12.25
CA ASN A 21 -1.31 -0.69 11.86
C ASN A 21 -1.16 -0.54 10.35
N SER A 22 -1.23 -1.64 9.59
CA SER A 22 -1.22 -1.56 8.12
C SER A 22 -2.45 -0.82 7.60
N GLU A 23 -3.62 -1.10 8.16
CA GLU A 23 -4.83 -0.36 7.81
C GLU A 23 -4.70 1.11 8.17
N SER A 24 -4.17 1.41 9.36
CA SER A 24 -3.92 2.79 9.79
C SER A 24 -2.96 3.52 8.85
N SER A 25 -1.93 2.81 8.34
CA SER A 25 -1.00 3.37 7.37
C SER A 25 -1.72 3.75 6.08
N VAL A 26 -2.58 2.85 5.56
CA VAL A 26 -3.36 3.11 4.34
C VAL A 26 -4.24 4.35 4.54
N ILE A 27 -5.00 4.39 5.63
CA ILE A 27 -5.95 5.49 5.89
C ILE A 27 -5.20 6.82 6.02
N THR A 28 -4.10 6.83 6.77
CA THR A 28 -3.31 8.04 6.98
C THR A 28 -2.74 8.55 5.65
N ALA A 29 -2.18 7.65 4.84
CA ALA A 29 -1.61 8.02 3.54
C ALA A 29 -2.68 8.50 2.56
N GLN A 30 -3.84 7.84 2.52
CA GLN A 30 -4.95 8.24 1.67
C GLN A 30 -5.47 9.63 2.06
N ASN A 31 -5.61 9.89 3.34
CA ASN A 31 -6.06 11.20 3.83
C ASN A 31 -5.04 12.28 3.48
N ALA A 32 -3.75 11.98 3.59
CA ALA A 32 -2.71 12.94 3.20
C ALA A 32 -2.78 13.28 1.72
N LEU A 33 -2.99 12.28 0.85
CA LEU A 33 -3.13 12.50 -0.59
C LEU A 33 -4.40 13.30 -0.93
N LYS A 34 -5.47 13.10 -0.17
CA LYS A 34 -6.69 13.85 -0.35
C LYS A 34 -6.52 15.31 0.05
N ASP A 35 -5.86 15.55 1.19
CA ASP A 35 -5.68 16.90 1.73
C ASP A 35 -4.57 17.67 1.03
N TYR A 36 -3.54 16.96 0.53
CA TYR A 36 -2.38 17.57 -0.13
C TYR A 36 -2.12 16.88 -1.49
N PRO A 37 -3.04 17.03 -2.46
CA PRO A 37 -2.95 16.24 -3.71
C PRO A 37 -1.73 16.57 -4.58
N TYR A 38 -1.09 17.71 -4.36
CA TYR A 38 0.07 18.14 -5.15
C TYR A 38 1.39 18.04 -4.36
N THR A 39 1.39 17.29 -3.25
CA THR A 39 2.59 17.15 -2.44
C THR A 39 3.73 16.47 -3.19
N ASP A 40 4.97 16.87 -2.89
CA ASP A 40 6.18 16.22 -3.40
C ASP A 40 6.34 14.80 -2.85
N TYR A 41 5.60 14.44 -1.80
CA TYR A 41 5.64 13.11 -1.19
C TYR A 41 4.59 12.15 -1.74
N ARG A 42 3.95 12.52 -2.85
CA ARG A 42 2.87 11.73 -3.44
C ARG A 42 3.34 10.32 -3.82
N GLU A 43 4.52 10.21 -4.43
CA GLU A 43 5.06 8.91 -4.82
C GLU A 43 5.32 8.03 -3.61
N GLU A 44 5.94 8.58 -2.57
CA GLU A 44 6.22 7.81 -1.36
C GLU A 44 4.93 7.41 -0.63
N LEU A 45 3.96 8.31 -0.52
CA LEU A 45 2.67 7.98 0.09
C LEU A 45 1.97 6.87 -0.69
N SER A 46 2.07 6.91 -2.01
CA SER A 46 1.44 5.90 -2.87
C SER A 46 2.09 4.53 -2.71
N ILE A 47 3.42 4.45 -2.61
CA ILE A 47 4.06 3.15 -2.41
C ILE A 47 3.78 2.61 -1.00
N LEU A 48 3.65 3.50 0.00
CA LEU A 48 3.26 3.06 1.34
C LEU A 48 1.87 2.41 1.34
N ILE A 49 0.94 2.98 0.58
CA ILE A 49 -0.41 2.39 0.45
C ILE A 49 -0.31 0.99 -0.16
N LEU A 50 0.45 0.84 -1.23
CA LEU A 50 0.63 -0.47 -1.87
C LEU A 50 1.25 -1.49 -0.92
N ARG A 51 2.32 -1.10 -0.23
CA ARG A 51 2.99 -1.97 0.75
C ARG A 51 2.03 -2.39 1.86
N ALA A 52 1.29 -1.43 2.40
CA ALA A 52 0.39 -1.70 3.51
C ALA A 52 -0.79 -2.57 3.10
N ARG A 53 -1.35 -2.37 1.90
CA ARG A 53 -2.41 -3.25 1.39
C ARG A 53 -1.90 -4.68 1.20
N HIS A 54 -0.66 -4.84 0.73
CA HIS A 54 -0.04 -6.16 0.59
C HIS A 54 0.10 -6.84 1.96
N GLU A 55 0.55 -6.10 2.97
CA GLU A 55 0.64 -6.61 4.34
C GLU A 55 -0.73 -7.05 4.86
N MET A 56 -1.76 -6.24 4.63
CA MET A 56 -3.12 -6.58 5.02
C MET A 56 -3.60 -7.87 4.35
N ALA A 57 -3.24 -8.07 3.08
CA ALA A 57 -3.61 -9.26 2.34
C ALA A 57 -2.91 -10.50 2.90
N ILE A 58 -1.61 -10.39 3.18
CA ILE A 58 -0.80 -11.51 3.69
C ILE A 58 -1.36 -12.00 5.02
N TYR A 59 -1.75 -11.09 5.91
CA TYR A 59 -2.16 -11.43 7.27
C TYR A 59 -3.68 -11.46 7.46
N SER A 60 -4.45 -11.46 6.37
CA SER A 60 -5.91 -11.49 6.46
C SER A 60 -6.44 -12.90 6.71
N VAL A 61 -7.65 -12.96 7.29
CA VAL A 61 -8.37 -14.23 7.41
C VAL A 61 -8.74 -14.75 6.02
N GLU A 62 -8.92 -16.05 5.91
CA GLU A 62 -9.13 -16.73 4.64
C GLU A 62 -10.29 -16.14 3.82
N ASP A 63 -11.40 -15.81 4.49
CA ASP A 63 -12.61 -15.27 3.84
C ASP A 63 -12.35 -13.95 3.12
N LYS A 64 -11.38 -13.14 3.58
CA LYS A 64 -11.10 -11.81 3.03
C LYS A 64 -9.83 -11.78 2.19
N LYS A 65 -9.07 -12.84 2.20
CA LYS A 65 -7.74 -12.89 1.61
C LYS A 65 -7.76 -12.56 0.13
N MET A 66 -8.65 -13.20 -0.61
CA MET A 66 -8.74 -13.02 -2.06
C MET A 66 -9.09 -11.58 -2.42
N ASP A 67 -10.06 -10.98 -1.74
CA ASP A 67 -10.47 -9.61 -1.99
C ASP A 67 -9.33 -8.63 -1.70
N ARG A 68 -8.59 -8.87 -0.62
CA ARG A 68 -7.47 -7.99 -0.26
C ARG A 68 -6.31 -8.09 -1.24
N TYR A 69 -6.03 -9.28 -1.77
CA TYR A 69 -5.02 -9.41 -2.83
C TYR A 69 -5.47 -8.73 -4.12
N ARG A 70 -6.75 -8.77 -4.45
CA ARG A 70 -7.27 -8.03 -5.60
C ARG A 70 -7.14 -6.52 -5.40
N GLU A 71 -7.40 -6.02 -4.20
CA GLU A 71 -7.19 -4.61 -3.87
C GLU A 71 -5.71 -4.22 -4.02
N THR A 72 -4.81 -5.10 -3.62
CA THR A 72 -3.37 -4.89 -3.78
C THR A 72 -3.00 -4.77 -5.26
N VAL A 73 -3.55 -5.64 -6.10
CA VAL A 73 -3.32 -5.59 -7.55
C VAL A 73 -3.85 -4.28 -8.14
N ASP A 74 -5.02 -3.85 -7.72
CA ASP A 74 -5.60 -2.58 -8.18
C ASP A 74 -4.71 -1.40 -7.79
N GLU A 75 -4.17 -1.40 -6.56
CA GLU A 75 -3.24 -0.37 -6.11
C GLU A 75 -1.94 -0.38 -6.92
N TYR A 76 -1.46 -1.56 -7.27
CA TYR A 76 -0.28 -1.68 -8.13
C TYR A 76 -0.51 -0.99 -9.46
N TYR A 77 -1.63 -1.26 -10.12
CA TYR A 77 -1.92 -0.63 -11.41
C TYR A 77 -2.06 0.88 -11.28
N ALA A 78 -2.70 1.35 -10.22
CA ALA A 78 -2.80 2.79 -9.96
C ALA A 78 -1.41 3.41 -9.78
N PHE A 79 -0.54 2.76 -9.02
CA PHE A 79 0.82 3.22 -8.80
C PHE A 79 1.61 3.27 -10.10
N LYS A 80 1.58 2.19 -10.87
CA LYS A 80 2.30 2.10 -12.14
C LYS A 80 1.82 3.15 -13.15
N ASN A 81 0.51 3.37 -13.20
CA ASN A 81 -0.05 4.36 -14.13
C ASN A 81 0.40 5.78 -13.78
N GLU A 82 0.48 6.10 -12.50
CA GLU A 82 0.87 7.44 -12.07
C GLU A 82 2.39 7.62 -12.07
N PHE A 83 3.14 6.58 -11.73
CA PHE A 83 4.60 6.67 -11.60
C PHE A 83 5.31 5.58 -12.42
N PRO A 84 5.21 5.63 -13.76
CA PRO A 84 5.75 4.56 -14.60
C PRO A 84 7.28 4.44 -14.56
N GLU A 85 7.97 5.47 -14.08
CA GLU A 85 9.43 5.47 -13.97
C GLU A 85 9.92 5.55 -12.52
N SER A 86 9.06 5.15 -11.58
CA SER A 86 9.38 5.23 -10.15
C SER A 86 10.55 4.31 -9.79
N LYS A 87 11.37 4.80 -8.86
CA LYS A 87 12.41 3.96 -8.24
C LYS A 87 11.83 2.80 -7.44
N TYR A 88 10.56 2.86 -7.09
CA TYR A 88 9.86 1.79 -6.37
C TYR A 88 9.19 0.78 -7.28
N LEU A 89 9.31 0.94 -8.60
CA LEU A 89 8.54 0.11 -9.54
C LEU A 89 8.92 -1.36 -9.46
N LYS A 90 10.19 -1.68 -9.27
CA LYS A 90 10.65 -3.08 -9.11
C LYS A 90 9.98 -3.73 -7.91
N GLU A 91 9.94 -3.01 -6.80
CA GLU A 91 9.28 -3.49 -5.60
C GLU A 91 7.78 -3.68 -5.84
N ALA A 92 7.15 -2.71 -6.50
CA ALA A 92 5.73 -2.79 -6.83
C ALA A 92 5.43 -3.99 -7.71
N GLU A 93 6.27 -4.28 -8.70
CA GLU A 93 6.10 -5.43 -9.57
C GLU A 93 6.25 -6.74 -8.82
N LYS A 94 7.16 -6.80 -7.85
CA LYS A 94 7.31 -7.98 -7.01
C LYS A 94 6.04 -8.24 -6.20
N ILE A 95 5.47 -7.19 -5.62
CA ILE A 95 4.20 -7.29 -4.87
C ILE A 95 3.09 -7.77 -5.80
N PHE A 96 3.02 -7.23 -7.01
CA PHE A 96 2.04 -7.63 -8.01
C PHE A 96 2.19 -9.12 -8.37
N ASN A 97 3.41 -9.57 -8.64
CA ASN A 97 3.65 -10.96 -9.01
C ASN A 97 3.26 -11.93 -7.90
N GLU A 98 3.60 -11.60 -6.66
CA GLU A 98 3.22 -12.42 -5.50
C GLU A 98 1.71 -12.47 -5.33
N SER A 99 1.05 -11.33 -5.53
CA SER A 99 -0.42 -11.24 -5.40
C SER A 99 -1.13 -12.02 -6.50
N GLN A 100 -0.63 -11.97 -7.72
CA GLN A 100 -1.20 -12.72 -8.85
C GLN A 100 -1.12 -14.22 -8.64
N LYS A 101 -0.04 -14.71 -8.03
CA LYS A 101 0.08 -16.14 -7.71
C LYS A 101 -1.02 -16.62 -6.79
N VAL A 102 -1.38 -15.80 -5.81
CA VAL A 102 -2.46 -16.14 -4.87
C VAL A 102 -3.81 -16.12 -5.57
N ILE A 103 -4.07 -15.10 -6.38
CA ILE A 103 -5.35 -14.94 -7.08
C ILE A 103 -5.61 -16.07 -8.07
N LYS A 104 -4.57 -16.51 -8.78
CA LYS A 104 -4.71 -17.57 -9.80
C LYS A 104 -4.91 -18.96 -9.22
N ASP A 105 -4.44 -19.17 -8.02
CA ASP A 105 -4.57 -20.45 -7.34
C ASP A 105 -5.89 -20.55 -6.60
#